data_c2767ccf3af86ba9a22977eca8ad338d
#
_entry.id   c2767ccf3af86ba9a22977eca8ad338d
#
_cell.length_a   1.000
_cell.length_b   1.000
_cell.length_c   1.000
_cell.angle_alpha   90.00
_cell.angle_beta   90.00
_cell.angle_gamma   90.00
#
_symmetry.space_group_name_H-M   'P 1'
#
loop_
_entity.id
_entity.type
_entity.pdbx_description
1 polymer ?
#
loop_
_entity_poly.entity_id
_entity_poly.type
_entity_poly.pdbx_seq_one_letter_code
_entity_poly.pdbx_strand_id
1 'polypeptide(L)'
;SPLDAAACDALENYAVIWNIQGARWEREWTMDPAGLHGRAAPPERLAELNAWRAEAIAPLSALRRGLRAAQNTGEMVLALYHFLEQTGLRERLNERAQEAYRSGSLQKAQELTQVYGIVCTVLEQLYGVLGRTVRTADAFFHIFRVVLSQYDIGTIPAQLDSVTVGSVMSLRRADVPHLLLLGANEGAFPAAAAPRSLLTDAERASLQRMGLEVGPAASARLDRELAAMASVLEAPRRSLWVSAV
;
A
#
# COMPACT_ATOMS: atom_id res chain seq x y z
N SER A 1 7.40 -16.97 6.58
CA SER A 1 8.59 -17.74 6.99
C SER A 1 8.64 -19.06 6.23
N PRO A 2 9.78 -19.58 5.84
CA PRO A 2 9.91 -20.94 5.35
C PRO A 2 9.66 -21.98 6.47
N LEU A 3 9.72 -21.54 7.71
CA LEU A 3 9.50 -22.32 8.91
C LEU A 3 8.01 -22.51 9.21
N ASP A 4 7.66 -23.62 9.85
CA ASP A 4 6.33 -23.86 10.37
C ASP A 4 6.01 -22.96 11.59
N ALA A 5 4.75 -22.97 12.04
CA ALA A 5 4.32 -22.15 13.17
C ALA A 5 5.06 -22.52 14.47
N ALA A 6 5.28 -23.80 14.71
CA ALA A 6 5.92 -24.27 15.94
C ALA A 6 7.40 -23.82 16.03
N ALA A 7 8.12 -23.84 14.92
CA ALA A 7 9.48 -23.32 14.83
C ALA A 7 9.52 -21.80 15.03
N CYS A 8 8.55 -21.06 14.43
CA CYS A 8 8.45 -19.62 14.64
C CYS A 8 8.19 -19.25 16.09
N ASP A 9 7.24 -19.92 16.76
CA ASP A 9 6.94 -19.73 18.18
C ASP A 9 8.14 -20.04 19.07
N ALA A 10 8.88 -21.10 18.76
CA ALA A 10 10.08 -21.47 19.49
C ALA A 10 11.19 -20.43 19.37
N LEU A 11 11.40 -19.88 18.16
CA LEU A 11 12.37 -18.81 17.92
C LEU A 11 11.95 -17.51 18.64
N GLU A 12 10.67 -17.17 18.61
CA GLU A 12 10.14 -16.01 19.28
C GLU A 12 10.33 -16.12 20.81
N ASN A 13 9.95 -17.25 21.39
CA ASN A 13 10.13 -17.52 22.82
C ASN A 13 11.59 -17.38 23.24
N TYR A 14 12.53 -17.99 22.47
CA TYR A 14 13.94 -17.85 22.79
C TYR A 14 14.42 -16.41 22.68
N ALA A 15 13.99 -15.69 21.62
CA ALA A 15 14.36 -14.29 21.42
C ALA A 15 13.84 -13.38 22.55
N VAL A 16 12.65 -13.64 23.05
CA VAL A 16 12.07 -12.92 24.20
C VAL A 16 12.83 -13.22 25.49
N ILE A 17 13.05 -14.50 25.81
CA ILE A 17 13.76 -14.94 27.03
C ILE A 17 15.15 -14.30 27.13
N TRP A 18 15.90 -14.29 26.02
CA TRP A 18 17.28 -13.84 25.98
C TRP A 18 17.48 -12.45 25.41
N ASN A 19 16.38 -11.71 25.18
CA ASN A 19 16.37 -10.36 24.60
C ASN A 19 17.25 -10.28 23.33
N ILE A 20 17.02 -11.19 22.38
CA ILE A 20 17.76 -11.26 21.11
C ILE A 20 17.29 -10.14 20.18
N GLN A 21 18.15 -9.18 19.87
CA GLN A 21 17.86 -8.06 19.01
C GLN A 21 19.01 -7.77 18.01
N GLY A 22 18.67 -7.21 16.86
CA GLY A 22 19.63 -6.72 15.86
C GLY A 22 20.64 -7.78 15.43
N ALA A 23 21.93 -7.45 15.50
CA ALA A 23 23.02 -8.34 15.04
C ALA A 23 23.15 -9.67 15.82
N ARG A 24 22.46 -9.79 16.97
CA ARG A 24 22.46 -11.06 17.73
C ARG A 24 21.70 -12.18 17.00
N TRP A 25 20.81 -11.83 16.09
CA TRP A 25 20.14 -12.80 15.20
C TRP A 25 21.10 -13.48 14.22
N GLU A 26 22.19 -12.84 13.85
CA GLU A 26 23.18 -13.35 12.89
C GLU A 26 24.24 -14.25 13.55
N ARG A 27 24.31 -14.25 14.87
CA ARG A 27 25.28 -15.04 15.62
C ARG A 27 24.63 -16.32 16.14
N GLU A 28 25.43 -17.35 16.33
CA GLU A 28 24.99 -18.57 16.98
C GLU A 28 24.54 -18.29 18.42
N TRP A 29 23.42 -18.86 18.80
CA TRP A 29 22.86 -18.77 20.13
C TRP A 29 23.46 -19.84 21.01
N THR A 30 23.82 -19.48 22.25
CA THR A 30 24.55 -20.36 23.18
C THR A 30 23.87 -20.51 24.52
N MET A 31 22.77 -19.76 24.76
CA MET A 31 22.06 -19.77 26.03
C MET A 31 21.04 -20.93 26.07
N ASP A 32 20.73 -21.41 27.31
CA ASP A 32 19.80 -22.53 27.48
C ASP A 32 18.39 -22.16 26.98
N PRO A 33 17.78 -22.96 26.09
CA PRO A 33 16.38 -22.72 25.63
C PRO A 33 15.34 -22.70 26.76
N ALA A 34 15.58 -23.37 27.89
CA ALA A 34 14.67 -23.37 29.03
C ALA A 34 14.74 -22.08 29.89
N GLY A 35 15.69 -21.18 29.59
CA GLY A 35 15.87 -19.94 30.35
C GLY A 35 16.65 -20.16 31.63
N LEU A 36 16.59 -19.16 32.55
CA LEU A 36 17.39 -19.14 33.78
C LEU A 36 16.82 -20.03 34.91
N HIS A 37 15.56 -20.37 34.86
CA HIS A 37 14.83 -20.99 35.96
C HIS A 37 14.24 -22.37 35.61
N GLY A 38 14.50 -22.89 34.42
CA GLY A 38 14.00 -24.19 33.97
C GLY A 38 15.00 -25.33 34.19
N ARG A 39 14.52 -26.57 34.01
CA ARG A 39 15.42 -27.72 33.86
C ARG A 39 16.15 -27.54 32.51
N ALA A 40 17.48 -27.69 32.49
CA ALA A 40 18.28 -27.55 31.29
C ALA A 40 17.68 -28.33 30.12
N ALA A 41 17.53 -27.65 28.99
CA ALA A 41 17.02 -28.25 27.79
C ALA A 41 18.08 -29.22 27.18
N PRO A 42 17.64 -30.26 26.46
CA PRO A 42 18.58 -31.13 25.72
C PRO A 42 19.44 -30.32 24.74
N PRO A 43 20.74 -30.64 24.57
CA PRO A 43 21.63 -29.91 23.65
C PRO A 43 21.10 -29.85 22.20
N GLU A 44 20.37 -30.88 21.80
CA GLU A 44 19.76 -31.00 20.46
C GLU A 44 18.76 -29.87 20.22
N ARG A 45 18.06 -29.41 21.27
CA ARG A 45 17.08 -28.33 21.17
C ARG A 45 17.71 -26.98 20.81
N LEU A 46 18.89 -26.70 21.34
CA LEU A 46 19.63 -25.49 21.00
C LEU A 46 20.17 -25.56 19.54
N ALA A 47 20.64 -26.73 19.12
CA ALA A 47 21.09 -26.94 17.76
C ALA A 47 19.93 -26.76 16.74
N GLU A 48 18.76 -27.31 17.07
CA GLU A 48 17.54 -27.13 16.27
C GLU A 48 17.12 -25.65 16.16
N LEU A 49 17.09 -24.91 17.27
CA LEU A 49 16.82 -23.47 17.29
C LEU A 49 17.84 -22.69 16.45
N ASN A 50 19.12 -23.04 16.50
CA ASN A 50 20.13 -22.39 15.67
C ASN A 50 19.96 -22.71 14.19
N ALA A 51 19.53 -23.93 13.81
CA ALA A 51 19.21 -24.28 12.44
C ALA A 51 18.02 -23.44 11.92
N TRP A 52 16.92 -23.38 12.68
CA TRP A 52 15.76 -22.55 12.33
C TRP A 52 16.09 -21.05 12.25
N ARG A 53 16.89 -20.56 13.23
CA ARG A 53 17.37 -19.17 13.21
C ARG A 53 18.16 -18.87 11.92
N ALA A 54 19.09 -19.77 11.56
CA ALA A 54 19.91 -19.59 10.35
C ALA A 54 19.03 -19.55 9.09
N GLU A 55 18.05 -20.42 9.00
CA GLU A 55 17.09 -20.46 7.89
C GLU A 55 16.23 -19.18 7.85
N ALA A 56 15.69 -18.74 8.99
CA ALA A 56 14.86 -17.54 9.08
C ALA A 56 15.61 -16.27 8.68
N ILE A 57 16.89 -16.14 9.08
CA ILE A 57 17.65 -14.91 8.88
C ILE A 57 18.40 -14.87 7.53
N ALA A 58 18.60 -16.01 6.88
CA ALA A 58 19.39 -16.10 5.65
C ALA A 58 18.93 -15.14 4.54
N PRO A 59 17.63 -15.04 4.19
CA PRO A 59 17.15 -14.14 3.15
C PRO A 59 17.38 -12.67 3.52
N LEU A 60 17.14 -12.30 4.80
CA LEU A 60 17.34 -10.93 5.29
C LEU A 60 18.80 -10.54 5.31
N SER A 61 19.68 -11.45 5.70
CA SER A 61 21.13 -11.24 5.69
C SER A 61 21.67 -11.10 4.27
N ALA A 62 21.12 -11.88 3.32
CA ALA A 62 21.45 -11.76 1.90
C ALA A 62 21.03 -10.40 1.33
N LEU A 63 19.79 -9.97 1.60
CA LEU A 63 19.28 -8.64 1.21
C LEU A 63 20.17 -7.53 1.78
N ARG A 64 20.47 -7.58 3.08
CA ARG A 64 21.32 -6.57 3.72
C ARG A 64 22.72 -6.50 3.10
N ARG A 65 23.33 -7.64 2.81
CA ARG A 65 24.63 -7.68 2.11
C ARG A 65 24.54 -7.12 0.71
N GLY A 66 23.50 -7.51 -0.05
CA GLY A 66 23.27 -7.00 -1.40
C GLY A 66 23.10 -5.48 -1.42
N LEU A 67 22.28 -4.93 -0.53
CA LEU A 67 22.05 -3.48 -0.42
C LEU A 67 23.34 -2.71 -0.01
N ARG A 68 24.18 -3.28 0.86
CA ARG A 68 25.46 -2.67 1.26
C ARG A 68 26.53 -2.74 0.19
N ALA A 69 26.54 -3.78 -0.61
CA ALA A 69 27.51 -3.98 -1.70
C ALA A 69 27.12 -3.23 -2.97
N ALA A 70 25.85 -2.83 -3.10
CA ALA A 70 25.31 -2.21 -4.29
C ALA A 70 26.03 -0.88 -4.62
N GLN A 71 26.51 -0.78 -5.85
CA GLN A 71 27.19 0.41 -6.39
C GLN A 71 26.19 1.44 -6.95
N ASN A 72 24.98 0.99 -7.30
CA ASN A 72 23.95 1.80 -7.92
C ASN A 72 22.54 1.29 -7.54
N THR A 73 21.53 2.05 -7.88
CA THR A 73 20.12 1.72 -7.57
C THR A 73 19.67 0.42 -8.28
N GLY A 74 20.20 0.11 -9.46
CA GLY A 74 19.85 -1.12 -10.18
C GLY A 74 20.25 -2.38 -9.41
N GLU A 75 21.44 -2.37 -8.78
CA GLU A 75 21.88 -3.47 -7.92
C GLU A 75 21.03 -3.58 -6.64
N MET A 76 20.55 -2.47 -6.09
CA MET A 76 19.60 -2.48 -4.96
C MET A 76 18.26 -3.10 -5.38
N VAL A 77 17.75 -2.77 -6.58
CA VAL A 77 16.55 -3.38 -7.14
C VAL A 77 16.72 -4.88 -7.27
N LEU A 78 17.84 -5.34 -7.83
CA LEU A 78 18.12 -6.77 -7.97
C LEU A 78 18.22 -7.47 -6.62
N ALA A 79 18.87 -6.86 -5.63
CA ALA A 79 18.95 -7.40 -4.28
C ALA A 79 17.56 -7.58 -3.65
N LEU A 80 16.66 -6.60 -3.82
CA LEU A 80 15.30 -6.67 -3.33
C LEU A 80 14.49 -7.72 -4.11
N TYR A 81 14.61 -7.78 -5.43
CA TYR A 81 13.95 -8.80 -6.25
C TYR A 81 14.35 -10.22 -5.84
N HIS A 82 15.63 -10.49 -5.68
CA HIS A 82 16.11 -11.80 -5.20
C HIS A 82 15.60 -12.15 -3.81
N PHE A 83 15.48 -11.18 -2.92
CA PHE A 83 14.86 -11.39 -1.61
C PHE A 83 13.38 -11.82 -1.72
N LEU A 84 12.60 -11.16 -2.60
CA LEU A 84 11.19 -11.51 -2.82
C LEU A 84 11.05 -12.94 -3.38
N GLU A 85 11.93 -13.33 -4.31
CA GLU A 85 11.98 -14.70 -4.86
C GLU A 85 12.36 -15.72 -3.77
N GLN A 86 13.45 -15.47 -3.02
CA GLN A 86 13.91 -16.38 -1.96
C GLN A 86 12.87 -16.56 -0.84
N THR A 87 12.06 -15.56 -0.58
CA THR A 87 10.99 -15.66 0.42
C THR A 87 9.72 -16.32 -0.11
N GLY A 88 9.64 -16.66 -1.40
CA GLY A 88 8.47 -17.27 -2.01
C GLY A 88 7.23 -16.37 -1.92
N LEU A 89 7.40 -15.04 -2.04
CA LEU A 89 6.29 -14.10 -1.87
C LEU A 89 5.16 -14.37 -2.87
N ARG A 90 5.50 -14.68 -4.13
CA ARG A 90 4.54 -14.95 -5.20
C ARG A 90 3.65 -16.14 -4.86
N GLU A 91 4.27 -17.25 -4.45
CA GLU A 91 3.58 -18.49 -4.11
C GLU A 91 2.62 -18.27 -2.92
N ARG A 92 3.09 -17.60 -1.88
CA ARG A 92 2.28 -17.29 -0.69
C ARG A 92 1.11 -16.36 -0.98
N LEU A 93 1.30 -15.36 -1.84
CA LEU A 93 0.20 -14.49 -2.27
C LEU A 93 -0.84 -15.28 -3.06
N ASN A 94 -0.41 -16.20 -3.94
CA ASN A 94 -1.31 -17.05 -4.70
C ASN A 94 -2.10 -18.03 -3.79
N GLU A 95 -1.43 -18.65 -2.82
CA GLU A 95 -2.09 -19.52 -1.82
C GLU A 95 -3.15 -18.76 -1.04
N ARG A 96 -2.81 -17.57 -0.53
CA ARG A 96 -3.76 -16.70 0.18
C ARG A 96 -4.90 -16.22 -0.71
N ALA A 97 -4.64 -15.95 -1.99
CA ALA A 97 -5.67 -15.60 -2.95
C ALA A 97 -6.66 -16.76 -3.16
N GLN A 98 -6.16 -17.98 -3.29
CA GLN A 98 -7.00 -19.18 -3.42
C GLN A 98 -7.83 -19.43 -2.16
N GLU A 99 -7.27 -19.23 -0.97
CA GLU A 99 -7.99 -19.35 0.29
C GLU A 99 -9.09 -18.29 0.41
N ALA A 100 -8.78 -17.02 0.06
CA ALA A 100 -9.77 -15.94 0.02
C ALA A 100 -10.89 -16.24 -1.00
N TYR A 101 -10.56 -16.81 -2.15
CA TYR A 101 -11.54 -17.24 -3.15
C TYR A 101 -12.47 -18.34 -2.58
N ARG A 102 -11.90 -19.37 -1.95
CA ARG A 102 -12.67 -20.48 -1.34
C ARG A 102 -13.59 -20.01 -0.20
N SER A 103 -13.15 -18.98 0.56
CA SER A 103 -13.97 -18.37 1.63
C SER A 103 -15.00 -17.35 1.12
N GLY A 104 -15.13 -17.16 -0.21
CA GLY A 104 -16.08 -16.22 -0.79
C GLY A 104 -15.61 -14.74 -0.78
N SER A 105 -14.40 -14.47 -0.33
CA SER A 105 -13.82 -13.12 -0.29
C SER A 105 -13.20 -12.74 -1.65
N LEU A 106 -14.04 -12.66 -2.69
CA LEU A 106 -13.61 -12.49 -4.08
C LEU A 106 -12.77 -11.24 -4.32
N GLN A 107 -13.14 -10.12 -3.70
CA GLN A 107 -12.39 -8.86 -3.80
C GLN A 107 -10.96 -9.05 -3.27
N LYS A 108 -10.82 -9.63 -2.07
CA LYS A 108 -9.51 -9.89 -1.46
C LYS A 108 -8.66 -10.86 -2.30
N ALA A 109 -9.29 -11.86 -2.92
CA ALA A 109 -8.60 -12.78 -3.82
C ALA A 109 -8.03 -12.04 -5.06
N GLN A 110 -8.82 -11.14 -5.66
CA GLN A 110 -8.39 -10.32 -6.79
C GLN A 110 -7.28 -9.34 -6.41
N GLU A 111 -7.37 -8.71 -5.25
CA GLU A 111 -6.32 -7.82 -4.73
C GLU A 111 -4.99 -8.57 -4.58
N LEU A 112 -5.00 -9.73 -3.92
CA LEU A 112 -3.80 -10.53 -3.66
C LEU A 112 -3.11 -11.02 -4.95
N THR A 113 -3.88 -11.36 -6.00
CA THR A 113 -3.31 -11.77 -7.29
C THR A 113 -2.59 -10.64 -8.03
N GLN A 114 -2.95 -9.39 -7.81
CA GLN A 114 -2.35 -8.24 -8.47
C GLN A 114 -1.09 -7.72 -7.77
N VAL A 115 -0.99 -7.90 -6.44
CA VAL A 115 0.07 -7.30 -5.61
C VAL A 115 1.47 -7.61 -6.12
N TYR A 116 1.76 -8.88 -6.43
CA TYR A 116 3.10 -9.26 -6.88
C TYR A 116 3.47 -8.61 -8.22
N GLY A 117 2.53 -8.57 -9.17
CA GLY A 117 2.73 -7.92 -10.46
C GLY A 117 3.02 -6.41 -10.31
N ILE A 118 2.28 -5.73 -9.43
CA ILE A 118 2.52 -4.30 -9.14
C ILE A 118 3.92 -4.09 -8.56
N VAL A 119 4.33 -4.91 -7.60
CA VAL A 119 5.68 -4.82 -7.01
C VAL A 119 6.75 -5.00 -8.08
N CYS A 120 6.63 -6.01 -8.96
CA CYS A 120 7.56 -6.22 -10.07
C CYS A 120 7.59 -5.03 -11.03
N THR A 121 6.43 -4.50 -11.41
CA THR A 121 6.34 -3.30 -12.28
C THR A 121 7.05 -2.10 -11.68
N VAL A 122 6.88 -1.86 -10.37
CA VAL A 122 7.58 -0.77 -9.67
C VAL A 122 9.09 -1.00 -9.66
N LEU A 123 9.55 -2.22 -9.41
CA LEU A 123 10.97 -2.57 -9.46
C LEU A 123 11.56 -2.37 -10.86
N GLU A 124 10.85 -2.78 -11.92
CA GLU A 124 11.26 -2.58 -13.31
C GLU A 124 11.37 -1.08 -13.66
N GLN A 125 10.40 -0.27 -13.24
CA GLN A 125 10.43 1.19 -13.44
C GLN A 125 11.63 1.82 -12.72
N LEU A 126 11.87 1.45 -11.47
CA LEU A 126 13.02 1.96 -10.71
C LEU A 126 14.35 1.53 -11.34
N TYR A 127 14.43 0.31 -11.85
CA TYR A 127 15.60 -0.17 -12.57
C TYR A 127 15.83 0.62 -13.86
N GLY A 128 14.77 0.82 -14.66
CA GLY A 128 14.84 1.54 -15.95
C GLY A 128 15.21 3.02 -15.80
N VAL A 129 14.62 3.71 -14.80
CA VAL A 129 14.76 5.16 -14.64
C VAL A 129 15.96 5.53 -13.77
N LEU A 130 16.17 4.82 -12.66
CA LEU A 130 17.19 5.16 -11.66
C LEU A 130 18.34 4.16 -11.58
N GLY A 131 18.31 3.08 -12.36
CA GLY A 131 19.25 1.97 -12.24
C GLY A 131 20.71 2.36 -12.22
N ARG A 132 21.09 3.39 -12.98
CA ARG A 132 22.48 3.90 -13.05
C ARG A 132 22.82 4.97 -12.00
N THR A 133 21.85 5.40 -11.19
CA THR A 133 22.07 6.43 -10.16
C THR A 133 22.62 5.81 -8.88
N VAL A 134 23.43 6.56 -8.16
CA VAL A 134 23.93 6.16 -6.83
C VAL A 134 22.99 6.75 -5.78
N ARG A 135 22.47 5.90 -4.91
CA ARG A 135 21.56 6.27 -3.82
C ARG A 135 21.93 5.53 -2.53
N THR A 136 21.50 6.06 -1.41
CA THR A 136 21.52 5.31 -0.14
C THR A 136 20.34 4.32 -0.10
N ALA A 137 20.45 3.26 0.69
CA ALA A 137 19.35 2.31 0.87
C ALA A 137 18.07 2.99 1.38
N ASP A 138 18.18 3.96 2.29
CA ASP A 138 17.05 4.71 2.81
C ASP A 138 16.34 5.52 1.72
N ALA A 139 17.11 6.21 0.87
CA ALA A 139 16.56 6.96 -0.27
C ALA A 139 15.89 6.00 -1.28
N PHE A 140 16.49 4.84 -1.55
CA PHE A 140 15.91 3.82 -2.42
C PHE A 140 14.56 3.33 -1.88
N PHE A 141 14.49 2.94 -0.61
CA PHE A 141 13.23 2.47 -0.01
C PHE A 141 12.18 3.57 0.13
N HIS A 142 12.60 4.81 0.33
CA HIS A 142 11.69 5.95 0.31
C HIS A 142 11.03 6.10 -1.06
N ILE A 143 11.83 6.13 -2.14
CA ILE A 143 11.32 6.24 -3.52
C ILE A 143 10.46 5.02 -3.87
N PHE A 144 10.91 3.81 -3.56
CA PHE A 144 10.14 2.59 -3.78
C PHE A 144 8.74 2.68 -3.16
N ARG A 145 8.64 3.13 -1.91
CA ARG A 145 7.38 3.30 -1.19
C ARG A 145 6.50 4.38 -1.81
N VAL A 146 7.07 5.52 -2.22
CA VAL A 146 6.33 6.59 -2.88
C VAL A 146 5.77 6.12 -4.22
N VAL A 147 6.56 5.45 -5.05
CA VAL A 147 6.08 4.93 -6.34
C VAL A 147 5.02 3.86 -6.12
N LEU A 148 5.24 2.93 -5.19
CA LEU A 148 4.27 1.87 -4.88
C LEU A 148 2.92 2.45 -4.39
N SER A 149 2.94 3.56 -3.64
CA SER A 149 1.70 4.21 -3.15
C SER A 149 0.87 4.91 -4.25
N GLN A 150 1.41 5.04 -5.47
CA GLN A 150 0.67 5.58 -6.61
C GLN A 150 -0.14 4.51 -7.36
N TYR A 151 0.07 3.23 -7.01
CA TYR A 151 -0.68 2.15 -7.63
C TYR A 151 -1.93 1.83 -6.82
N ASP A 152 -3.07 2.01 -7.46
CA ASP A 152 -4.35 1.52 -6.95
C ASP A 152 -4.59 0.09 -7.44
N ILE A 153 -4.97 -0.79 -6.53
CA ILE A 153 -5.39 -2.14 -6.90
C ILE A 153 -6.80 -2.04 -7.47
N GLY A 154 -6.91 -2.19 -8.80
CA GLY A 154 -8.19 -2.20 -9.48
C GLY A 154 -9.01 -3.44 -9.09
N THR A 155 -10.03 -3.25 -8.26
CA THR A 155 -11.03 -4.28 -8.01
C THR A 155 -12.17 -4.11 -9.02
N ILE A 156 -12.44 -5.16 -9.79
CA ILE A 156 -13.68 -5.22 -10.56
C ILE A 156 -14.79 -5.35 -9.52
N PRO A 157 -15.78 -4.45 -9.49
CA PRO A 157 -16.91 -4.61 -8.58
C PRO A 157 -17.53 -5.98 -8.79
N ALA A 158 -17.42 -6.85 -7.80
CA ALA A 158 -17.83 -8.26 -7.91
C ALA A 158 -19.36 -8.44 -7.90
N GLN A 159 -20.11 -7.36 -7.71
CA GLN A 159 -21.55 -7.40 -7.62
C GLN A 159 -22.17 -6.38 -8.58
N LEU A 160 -22.90 -6.89 -9.57
CA LEU A 160 -23.77 -6.07 -10.42
C LEU A 160 -24.95 -5.50 -9.62
N ASP A 161 -25.30 -6.14 -8.50
CA ASP A 161 -26.35 -5.75 -7.57
C ASP A 161 -25.74 -5.16 -6.30
N SER A 162 -25.21 -3.95 -6.42
CA SER A 162 -24.59 -3.23 -5.31
C SER A 162 -24.98 -1.75 -5.32
N VAL A 163 -25.13 -1.18 -4.13
CA VAL A 163 -25.31 0.26 -3.95
C VAL A 163 -23.93 0.93 -4.00
N THR A 164 -23.75 1.85 -4.94
CA THR A 164 -22.52 2.63 -5.03
C THR A 164 -22.65 3.88 -4.16
N VAL A 165 -21.71 4.07 -3.24
CA VAL A 165 -21.64 5.24 -2.37
C VAL A 165 -20.38 6.04 -2.69
N GLY A 166 -20.51 7.34 -2.82
CA GLY A 166 -19.37 8.21 -3.10
C GLY A 166 -19.74 9.69 -3.06
N SER A 167 -18.77 10.57 -3.24
CA SER A 167 -19.03 11.99 -3.35
C SER A 167 -19.55 12.36 -4.75
N VAL A 168 -20.32 13.44 -4.85
CA VAL A 168 -20.83 13.97 -6.13
C VAL A 168 -19.71 14.17 -7.14
N MET A 169 -18.53 14.61 -6.70
CA MET A 169 -17.37 14.87 -7.56
C MET A 169 -16.66 13.60 -8.01
N SER A 170 -16.82 12.49 -7.30
CA SER A 170 -16.14 11.21 -7.60
C SER A 170 -17.02 10.20 -8.34
N LEU A 171 -18.34 10.31 -8.23
CA LEU A 171 -19.30 9.44 -8.89
C LEU A 171 -19.50 9.87 -10.36
N ARG A 172 -18.70 9.32 -11.27
CA ARG A 172 -18.82 9.50 -12.72
C ARG A 172 -19.77 8.48 -13.35
N ARG A 173 -20.91 8.21 -12.77
CA ARG A 173 -21.92 7.32 -13.36
C ARG A 173 -23.09 8.14 -13.90
N ALA A 174 -23.14 8.20 -15.23
CA ALA A 174 -24.26 8.80 -15.97
C ALA A 174 -25.29 7.73 -16.23
N ASP A 175 -26.04 7.20 -15.45
CA ASP A 175 -27.05 6.17 -15.78
C ASP A 175 -27.36 5.20 -14.65
N VAL A 176 -27.96 5.71 -13.61
CA VAL A 176 -28.42 4.88 -12.48
C VAL A 176 -29.94 4.86 -12.42
N PRO A 177 -30.59 3.71 -12.11
CA PRO A 177 -32.05 3.67 -11.98
C PRO A 177 -32.54 4.57 -10.83
N HIS A 178 -31.88 4.56 -9.71
CA HIS A 178 -32.25 5.27 -8.49
C HIS A 178 -31.04 5.99 -7.90
N LEU A 179 -31.20 7.23 -7.48
CA LEU A 179 -30.15 8.03 -6.83
C LEU A 179 -30.70 8.60 -5.51
N LEU A 180 -29.90 8.46 -4.45
CA LEU A 180 -30.12 9.11 -3.17
C LEU A 180 -29.01 10.14 -2.95
N LEU A 181 -29.39 11.44 -2.94
CA LEU A 181 -28.51 12.53 -2.64
C LEU A 181 -28.71 12.94 -1.18
N LEU A 182 -27.68 12.70 -0.36
CA LEU A 182 -27.74 12.97 1.08
C LEU A 182 -26.99 14.25 1.41
N GLY A 183 -27.58 15.08 2.31
CA GLY A 183 -26.93 16.29 2.81
C GLY A 183 -26.88 17.43 1.80
N ALA A 184 -27.93 17.62 1.01
CA ALA A 184 -28.05 18.75 0.08
C ALA A 184 -28.41 20.03 0.82
N ASN A 185 -27.56 20.43 1.77
CA ASN A 185 -27.76 21.63 2.59
C ASN A 185 -27.16 22.85 1.93
N GLU A 186 -27.72 24.02 2.21
CA GLU A 186 -27.17 25.30 1.77
C GLU A 186 -25.71 25.46 2.24
N GLY A 187 -24.81 25.77 1.30
CA GLY A 187 -23.38 25.91 1.56
C GLY A 187 -22.58 24.61 1.67
N ALA A 188 -23.24 23.44 1.71
CA ALA A 188 -22.61 22.13 1.67
C ALA A 188 -22.65 21.53 0.26
N PHE A 189 -23.83 21.60 -0.39
CA PHE A 189 -23.98 21.22 -1.81
C PHE A 189 -25.16 21.98 -2.44
N PRO A 190 -24.91 22.80 -3.50
CA PRO A 190 -23.55 23.16 -3.99
C PRO A 190 -22.74 23.91 -2.92
N ALA A 191 -21.43 23.63 -2.87
CA ALA A 191 -20.57 24.27 -1.89
C ALA A 191 -20.48 25.77 -2.19
N ALA A 192 -20.70 26.60 -1.16
CA ALA A 192 -20.55 28.03 -1.31
C ALA A 192 -19.10 28.37 -1.69
N ALA A 193 -18.93 29.20 -2.73
CA ALA A 193 -17.61 29.68 -3.15
C ALA A 193 -17.08 30.72 -2.11
N ALA A 194 -16.80 30.27 -0.89
CA ALA A 194 -16.17 31.14 0.09
C ALA A 194 -14.74 31.48 -0.37
N PRO A 195 -14.34 32.74 -0.35
CA PRO A 195 -13.01 33.18 -0.71
C PRO A 195 -12.01 32.75 0.38
N ARG A 196 -11.58 31.49 0.33
CA ARG A 196 -10.49 30.96 1.18
C ARG A 196 -9.13 31.06 0.50
N SER A 197 -8.88 32.16 -0.18
CA SER A 197 -7.68 32.33 -0.98
C SER A 197 -6.96 33.62 -0.60
N LEU A 198 -5.63 33.53 -0.49
CA LEU A 198 -4.76 34.68 -0.30
C LEU A 198 -4.75 35.63 -1.51
N LEU A 199 -5.19 35.16 -2.69
CA LEU A 199 -5.23 35.93 -3.92
C LEU A 199 -6.67 36.15 -4.36
N THR A 200 -6.98 37.38 -4.76
CA THR A 200 -8.24 37.72 -5.44
C THR A 200 -8.27 37.16 -6.86
N ASP A 201 -9.44 37.05 -7.46
CA ASP A 201 -9.57 36.59 -8.85
C ASP A 201 -8.88 37.53 -9.86
N ALA A 202 -8.84 38.84 -9.58
CA ALA A 202 -8.09 39.80 -10.41
C ALA A 202 -6.57 39.61 -10.34
N GLU A 203 -6.04 39.32 -9.15
CA GLU A 203 -4.61 38.99 -8.97
C GLU A 203 -4.25 37.67 -9.65
N ARG A 204 -5.12 36.67 -9.55
CA ARG A 204 -4.94 35.38 -10.27
C ARG A 204 -4.90 35.59 -11.77
N ALA A 205 -5.83 36.34 -12.33
CA ALA A 205 -5.86 36.65 -13.74
C ALA A 205 -4.61 37.42 -14.20
N SER A 206 -4.05 38.26 -13.35
CA SER A 206 -2.81 38.96 -13.63
C SER A 206 -1.61 38.03 -13.61
N LEU A 207 -1.52 37.15 -12.66
CA LEU A 207 -0.44 36.13 -12.56
C LEU A 207 -0.51 35.13 -13.71
N GLN A 208 -1.70 34.70 -14.12
CA GLN A 208 -1.89 33.81 -15.28
C GLN A 208 -1.44 34.47 -16.57
N ARG A 209 -1.70 35.77 -16.77
CA ARG A 209 -1.19 36.52 -17.93
C ARG A 209 0.33 36.61 -17.94
N MET A 210 0.96 36.53 -16.79
CA MET A 210 2.43 36.48 -16.65
C MET A 210 3.00 35.08 -16.84
N GLY A 211 2.18 34.06 -17.18
CA GLY A 211 2.60 32.69 -17.40
C GLY A 211 2.74 31.85 -16.13
N LEU A 212 2.28 32.32 -14.99
CA LEU A 212 2.32 31.59 -13.72
C LEU A 212 1.06 30.71 -13.58
N GLU A 213 1.24 29.41 -13.32
CA GLU A 213 0.15 28.50 -13.00
C GLU A 213 -0.36 28.76 -11.58
N VAL A 214 -1.50 29.43 -11.49
CA VAL A 214 -2.23 29.63 -10.23
C VAL A 214 -3.55 28.86 -10.26
N GLY A 215 -3.96 28.35 -9.12
CA GLY A 215 -5.19 27.57 -9.00
C GLY A 215 -6.43 28.35 -9.52
N PRO A 216 -7.54 27.65 -9.84
CA PRO A 216 -8.70 28.22 -10.49
C PRO A 216 -9.36 29.37 -9.67
N ALA A 217 -9.95 30.33 -10.37
CA ALA A 217 -10.74 31.41 -9.80
C ALA A 217 -11.97 30.88 -9.04
N ALA A 218 -12.55 31.72 -8.18
CA ALA A 218 -13.75 31.35 -7.41
C ALA A 218 -14.95 31.06 -8.34
N SER A 219 -15.11 31.83 -9.41
CA SER A 219 -16.12 31.58 -10.46
C SER A 219 -15.99 30.19 -11.07
N ALA A 220 -14.78 29.79 -11.48
CA ALA A 220 -14.53 28.47 -12.08
C ALA A 220 -14.73 27.29 -11.09
N ARG A 221 -14.68 27.54 -9.79
CA ARG A 221 -15.07 26.55 -8.78
C ARG A 221 -16.58 26.42 -8.69
N LEU A 222 -17.28 27.54 -8.67
CA LEU A 222 -18.74 27.57 -8.67
C LEU A 222 -19.30 26.88 -9.92
N ASP A 223 -18.74 27.17 -11.10
CA ASP A 223 -19.14 26.54 -12.36
C ASP A 223 -18.98 24.99 -12.29
N ARG A 224 -17.91 24.51 -11.67
CA ARG A 224 -17.71 23.07 -11.44
C ARG A 224 -18.72 22.46 -10.48
N GLU A 225 -19.03 23.14 -9.39
CA GLU A 225 -20.05 22.69 -8.44
C GLU A 225 -21.43 22.65 -9.10
N LEU A 226 -21.78 23.67 -9.88
CA LEU A 226 -23.05 23.71 -10.62
C LEU A 226 -23.11 22.63 -11.72
N ALA A 227 -22.01 22.39 -12.42
CA ALA A 227 -21.94 21.32 -13.41
C ALA A 227 -22.05 19.94 -12.76
N ALA A 228 -21.43 19.74 -11.59
CA ALA A 228 -21.57 18.51 -10.81
C ALA A 228 -23.01 18.32 -10.32
N MET A 229 -23.67 19.39 -9.86
CA MET A 229 -25.08 19.37 -9.47
C MET A 229 -25.97 18.97 -10.65
N ALA A 230 -25.81 19.60 -11.80
CA ALA A 230 -26.55 19.25 -13.00
C ALA A 230 -26.38 17.77 -13.37
N SER A 231 -25.13 17.28 -13.37
CA SER A 231 -24.82 15.87 -13.67
C SER A 231 -25.51 14.90 -12.70
N VAL A 232 -25.60 15.25 -11.42
CA VAL A 232 -26.30 14.43 -10.41
C VAL A 232 -27.82 14.42 -10.63
N LEU A 233 -28.39 15.54 -10.99
CA LEU A 233 -29.84 15.64 -11.25
C LEU A 233 -30.25 14.90 -12.53
N GLU A 234 -29.36 14.81 -13.51
CA GLU A 234 -29.59 14.14 -14.80
C GLU A 234 -29.27 12.63 -14.75
N ALA A 235 -28.51 12.17 -13.75
CA ALA A 235 -28.05 10.77 -13.68
C ALA A 235 -29.17 9.73 -13.45
N PRO A 236 -30.23 9.97 -12.65
CA PRO A 236 -31.23 8.95 -12.34
C PRO A 236 -32.26 8.79 -13.47
N ARG A 237 -32.49 7.51 -13.88
CA ARG A 237 -33.53 7.19 -14.88
C ARG A 237 -34.93 7.06 -14.31
N ARG A 238 -35.09 6.68 -13.03
CA ARG A 238 -36.39 6.35 -12.42
C ARG A 238 -36.72 7.25 -11.24
N SER A 239 -35.82 7.40 -10.29
CA SER A 239 -36.10 8.24 -9.11
C SER A 239 -34.85 8.92 -8.57
N LEU A 240 -35.05 10.14 -8.12
CA LEU A 240 -34.11 10.93 -7.34
C LEU A 240 -34.75 11.19 -5.96
N TRP A 241 -34.02 10.88 -4.92
CA TRP A 241 -34.37 11.25 -3.56
C TRP A 241 -33.30 12.19 -3.00
N VAL A 242 -33.73 13.32 -2.45
CA VAL A 242 -32.82 14.36 -1.94
C VAL A 242 -33.12 14.56 -0.46
N SER A 243 -32.11 14.54 0.39
CA SER A 243 -32.23 14.85 1.79
C SER A 243 -31.43 16.08 2.14
N ALA A 244 -32.06 17.00 2.89
CA ALA A 244 -31.46 18.13 3.58
C ALA A 244 -31.77 18.02 5.06
N VAL A 245 -30.92 18.57 5.93
CA VAL A 245 -31.09 18.61 7.39
C VAL A 245 -31.28 20.06 7.84
#